data_822eb6f44859d2211ad63a55555cdf35
#
_entry.id   822eb6f44859d2211ad63a55555cdf35
#
_cell.length_a   1.000
_cell.length_b   1.000
_cell.length_c   1.000
_cell.angle_alpha   90.00
_cell.angle_beta   90.00
_cell.angle_gamma   90.00
#
_symmetry.space_group_name_H-M   'P 1'
#
loop_
_entity.id
_entity.type
_entity.pdbx_description
1 polymer ?
#
loop_
_entity_poly.entity_id
_entity_poly.type
_entity_poly.pdbx_seq_one_letter_code
_entity_poly.pdbx_strand_id
1 'polypeptide(L)'
;VAHVWLGLVAQNLDQSLAGYFNLASTRGMLITEVYDGSPAARAGVKPGDVLLNVEGVAVEDREHYLQLLRNYVTGQALSLALVREGKPLSLRAEAAAFPVERVPELAFGRWGLTLAPSKQGALAVAKVRPGSPAQKLGLEPGDLVLKLGGIVLERAEDFADAYARYRMRNSLLLLVVREGRRYYVKLLI
;
A
#
# COMPACT_ATOMS: atom_id res chain seq x y z
N VAL A 1 12.82 -6.13 9.02
CA VAL A 1 13.15 -6.54 7.63
C VAL A 1 12.93 -5.32 6.74
N ALA A 2 13.99 -4.86 6.04
CA ALA A 2 13.86 -3.73 5.13
C ALA A 2 12.94 -4.14 3.95
N HIS A 3 11.82 -3.45 3.81
CA HIS A 3 10.92 -3.65 2.68
C HIS A 3 11.41 -2.85 1.48
N VAL A 4 11.61 -3.52 0.34
CA VAL A 4 11.87 -2.83 -0.93
C VAL A 4 10.60 -2.13 -1.41
N TRP A 5 10.78 -0.95 -1.97
CA TRP A 5 9.69 -0.07 -2.38
C TRP A 5 9.98 0.56 -3.76
N LEU A 6 8.97 0.58 -4.59
CA LEU A 6 9.01 1.30 -5.87
C LEU A 6 8.17 2.58 -5.87
N GLY A 7 7.28 2.73 -4.90
CA GLY A 7 6.48 3.95 -4.73
C GLY A 7 5.29 4.06 -5.66
N LEU A 8 4.58 2.98 -5.82
CA LEU A 8 3.33 2.93 -6.59
C LEU A 8 2.21 2.28 -5.77
N VAL A 9 0.98 2.59 -6.15
CA VAL A 9 -0.24 1.94 -5.69
C VAL A 9 -0.93 1.33 -6.91
N ALA A 10 -1.50 0.16 -6.75
CA ALA A 10 -2.16 -0.55 -7.84
C ALA A 10 -3.42 -1.27 -7.37
N GLN A 11 -4.25 -1.65 -8.31
CA GLN A 11 -5.40 -2.54 -8.11
C GLN A 11 -5.24 -3.80 -8.94
N ASN A 12 -5.88 -4.88 -8.51
CA ASN A 12 -5.93 -6.11 -9.28
C ASN A 12 -6.75 -5.91 -10.54
N LEU A 13 -6.39 -6.64 -11.58
CA LEU A 13 -7.19 -6.71 -12.80
C LEU A 13 -8.37 -7.66 -12.62
N ASP A 14 -9.51 -7.25 -13.13
CA ASP A 14 -10.66 -8.11 -13.40
C ASP A 14 -10.85 -8.30 -14.91
N GLN A 15 -11.84 -9.08 -15.32
CA GLN A 15 -12.09 -9.33 -16.73
C GLN A 15 -12.46 -8.06 -17.51
N SER A 16 -13.15 -7.13 -16.89
CA SER A 16 -13.53 -5.85 -17.50
C SER A 16 -12.31 -5.00 -17.81
N LEU A 17 -11.41 -4.85 -16.83
CA LEU A 17 -10.15 -4.12 -16.99
C LEU A 17 -9.21 -4.82 -17.98
N ALA A 18 -9.10 -6.16 -17.91
CA ALA A 18 -8.30 -6.92 -18.87
C ALA A 18 -8.79 -6.71 -20.30
N GLY A 19 -10.11 -6.74 -20.52
CA GLY A 19 -10.71 -6.44 -21.81
C GLY A 19 -10.47 -5.00 -22.28
N TYR A 20 -10.58 -4.03 -21.39
CA TYR A 20 -10.32 -2.62 -21.69
C TYR A 20 -8.88 -2.37 -22.16
N PHE A 21 -7.92 -3.03 -21.53
CA PHE A 21 -6.49 -2.91 -21.87
C PHE A 21 -6.02 -3.91 -22.94
N ASN A 22 -6.93 -4.70 -23.56
CA ASN A 22 -6.60 -5.76 -24.53
C ASN A 22 -5.58 -6.78 -23.99
N LEU A 23 -5.72 -7.18 -22.74
CA LEU A 23 -4.85 -8.16 -22.11
C LEU A 23 -5.42 -9.58 -22.29
N ALA A 24 -4.54 -10.56 -22.47
CA ALA A 24 -4.93 -11.97 -22.64
C ALA A 24 -5.44 -12.62 -21.33
N SER A 25 -5.21 -12.01 -20.19
CA SER A 25 -5.60 -12.53 -18.88
C SER A 25 -5.75 -11.42 -17.85
N THR A 26 -6.25 -11.79 -16.65
CA THR A 26 -6.35 -10.89 -15.51
C THR A 26 -5.07 -10.84 -14.66
N ARG A 27 -3.97 -11.44 -15.15
CA ARG A 27 -2.66 -11.35 -14.49
C ARG A 27 -2.07 -9.95 -14.64
N GLY A 28 -1.40 -9.50 -13.60
CA GLY A 28 -0.82 -8.17 -13.52
C GLY A 28 -1.60 -7.27 -12.58
N MET A 29 -1.26 -6.01 -12.60
CA MET A 29 -1.94 -5.00 -11.79
C MET A 29 -1.98 -3.66 -12.49
N LEU A 30 -3.12 -2.96 -12.37
CA LEU A 30 -3.30 -1.61 -12.87
C LEU A 30 -2.73 -0.61 -11.86
N ILE A 31 -1.75 0.19 -12.28
CA ILE A 31 -1.17 1.24 -11.45
C ILE A 31 -2.15 2.40 -11.37
N THR A 32 -2.59 2.73 -10.15
CA THR A 32 -3.57 3.79 -9.90
C THR A 32 -2.92 5.07 -9.38
N GLU A 33 -1.76 4.95 -8.73
CA GLU A 33 -1.02 6.08 -8.16
C GLU A 33 0.49 5.82 -8.23
N VAL A 34 1.26 6.88 -8.46
CA VAL A 34 2.72 6.86 -8.39
C VAL A 34 3.14 8.03 -7.51
N TYR A 35 3.89 7.75 -6.44
CA TYR A 35 4.34 8.79 -5.51
C TYR A 35 5.47 9.62 -6.12
N ASP A 36 5.37 10.92 -5.97
CA ASP A 36 6.39 11.86 -6.46
C ASP A 36 7.77 11.54 -5.87
N GLY A 37 8.81 11.63 -6.70
CA GLY A 37 10.18 11.34 -6.33
C GLY A 37 10.48 9.87 -6.02
N SER A 38 9.51 8.97 -6.18
CA SER A 38 9.69 7.54 -5.97
C SER A 38 10.54 6.89 -7.08
N PRO A 39 11.08 5.67 -6.85
CA PRO A 39 11.73 4.88 -7.91
C PRO A 39 10.86 4.72 -9.16
N ALA A 40 9.58 4.43 -9.01
CA ALA A 40 8.66 4.29 -10.14
C ALA A 40 8.46 5.59 -10.90
N ALA A 41 8.32 6.72 -10.18
CA ALA A 41 8.21 8.05 -10.81
C ALA A 41 9.47 8.39 -11.62
N ARG A 42 10.65 8.20 -11.04
CA ARG A 42 11.93 8.43 -11.71
C ARG A 42 12.14 7.53 -12.93
N ALA A 43 11.62 6.31 -12.89
CA ALA A 43 11.65 5.37 -14.00
C ALA A 43 10.67 5.71 -15.13
N GLY A 44 9.73 6.66 -14.91
CA GLY A 44 8.73 7.05 -15.88
C GLY A 44 7.45 6.21 -15.85
N VAL A 45 7.22 5.44 -14.79
CA VAL A 45 5.94 4.76 -14.55
C VAL A 45 4.84 5.80 -14.31
N LYS A 46 3.65 5.56 -14.82
CA LYS A 46 2.50 6.48 -14.72
C LYS A 46 1.24 5.77 -14.25
N PRO A 47 0.32 6.46 -13.59
CA PRO A 47 -1.04 5.96 -13.41
C PRO A 47 -1.66 5.57 -14.77
N GLY A 48 -2.36 4.44 -14.82
CA GLY A 48 -2.89 3.86 -16.04
C GLY A 48 -1.99 2.82 -16.71
N ASP A 49 -0.74 2.69 -16.29
CA ASP A 49 0.12 1.58 -16.72
C ASP A 49 -0.38 0.26 -16.09
N VAL A 50 -0.25 -0.82 -16.83
CA VAL A 50 -0.46 -2.17 -16.30
C VAL A 50 0.90 -2.85 -16.14
N LEU A 51 1.28 -3.19 -14.91
CA LEU A 51 2.50 -3.92 -14.63
C LEU A 51 2.25 -5.41 -14.80
N LEU A 52 3.01 -6.05 -15.70
CA LEU A 52 2.90 -7.47 -16.02
C LEU A 52 4.03 -8.31 -15.43
N ASN A 53 5.28 -7.81 -15.44
CA ASN A 53 6.43 -8.56 -14.95
C ASN A 53 7.40 -7.66 -14.18
N VAL A 54 8.09 -8.26 -13.20
CA VAL A 54 9.27 -7.69 -12.51
C VAL A 54 10.41 -8.66 -12.67
N GLU A 55 11.55 -8.23 -13.22
CA GLU A 55 12.74 -9.07 -13.50
C GLU A 55 12.39 -10.35 -14.29
N GLY A 56 11.45 -10.27 -15.24
CA GLY A 56 10.99 -11.41 -16.03
C GLY A 56 10.01 -12.34 -15.32
N VAL A 57 9.75 -12.13 -14.03
CA VAL A 57 8.75 -12.89 -13.27
C VAL A 57 7.38 -12.26 -13.42
N ALA A 58 6.40 -13.06 -13.86
CA ALA A 58 5.03 -12.59 -14.02
C ALA A 58 4.41 -12.17 -12.68
N VAL A 59 3.78 -11.00 -12.68
CA VAL A 59 2.98 -10.52 -11.55
C VAL A 59 1.58 -11.09 -11.69
N GLU A 60 1.15 -11.91 -10.74
CA GLU A 60 -0.21 -12.47 -10.74
C GLU A 60 -1.23 -11.42 -10.28
N ASP A 61 -0.91 -10.77 -9.16
CA ASP A 61 -1.73 -9.73 -8.53
C ASP A 61 -0.89 -8.84 -7.60
N ARG A 62 -1.53 -7.94 -6.86
CA ARG A 62 -0.86 -7.04 -5.91
C ARG A 62 -0.17 -7.78 -4.76
N GLU A 63 -0.76 -8.84 -4.26
CA GLU A 63 -0.20 -9.64 -3.17
C GLU A 63 1.10 -10.32 -3.64
N HIS A 64 1.05 -10.94 -4.82
CA HIS A 64 2.22 -11.56 -5.44
C HIS A 64 3.32 -10.52 -5.73
N TYR A 65 2.97 -9.34 -6.22
CA TYR A 65 3.92 -8.25 -6.41
C TYR A 65 4.66 -7.89 -5.10
N LEU A 66 3.94 -7.76 -3.99
CA LEU A 66 4.58 -7.49 -2.70
C LEU A 66 5.48 -8.65 -2.22
N GLN A 67 5.11 -9.89 -2.54
CA GLN A 67 5.96 -11.05 -2.26
C GLN A 67 7.23 -11.05 -3.14
N LEU A 68 7.09 -10.73 -4.43
CA LEU A 68 8.24 -10.61 -5.34
C LEU A 68 9.24 -9.57 -4.87
N LEU A 69 8.78 -8.42 -4.38
CA LEU A 69 9.67 -7.38 -3.88
C LEU A 69 10.57 -7.83 -2.72
N ARG A 70 10.19 -8.88 -1.98
CA ARG A 70 11.03 -9.42 -0.89
C ARG A 70 12.30 -10.12 -1.37
N ASN A 71 12.36 -10.49 -2.64
CA ASN A 71 13.52 -11.15 -3.24
C ASN A 71 14.60 -10.17 -3.69
N TYR A 72 14.33 -8.87 -3.63
CA TYR A 72 15.23 -7.83 -4.12
C TYR A 72 15.77 -6.98 -2.97
N VAL A 73 16.86 -6.28 -3.25
CA VAL A 73 17.54 -5.42 -2.28
C VAL A 73 17.52 -3.96 -2.73
N THR A 74 17.63 -3.05 -1.77
CA THR A 74 17.77 -1.61 -2.03
C THR A 74 18.97 -1.33 -2.92
N GLY A 75 18.80 -0.45 -3.89
CA GLY A 75 19.80 -0.10 -4.91
C GLY A 75 19.81 -1.01 -6.12
N GLN A 76 19.07 -2.14 -6.10
CA GLN A 76 18.96 -3.01 -7.25
C GLN A 76 18.10 -2.36 -8.34
N ALA A 77 18.61 -2.36 -9.57
CA ALA A 77 17.85 -1.94 -10.74
C ALA A 77 16.92 -3.09 -11.19
N LEU A 78 15.63 -2.85 -11.17
CA LEU A 78 14.61 -3.84 -11.53
C LEU A 78 14.01 -3.51 -12.90
N SER A 79 14.00 -4.50 -13.78
CA SER A 79 13.31 -4.41 -15.07
C SER A 79 11.80 -4.61 -14.88
N LEU A 80 11.02 -3.68 -15.39
CA LEU A 80 9.55 -3.69 -15.32
C LEU A 80 9.00 -3.84 -16.73
N ALA A 81 8.20 -4.86 -16.97
CA ALA A 81 7.42 -4.98 -18.20
C ALA A 81 5.99 -4.49 -17.95
N LEU A 82 5.60 -3.46 -18.68
CA LEU A 82 4.31 -2.79 -18.54
C LEU A 82 3.56 -2.74 -19.88
N VAL A 83 2.27 -2.43 -19.80
CA VAL A 83 1.46 -2.01 -20.95
C VAL A 83 0.96 -0.60 -20.66
N ARG A 84 1.17 0.30 -21.60
CA ARG A 84 0.65 1.68 -21.60
C ARG A 84 -0.14 1.93 -22.87
N GLU A 85 -1.42 2.30 -22.75
CA GLU A 85 -2.29 2.55 -23.90
C GLU A 85 -2.29 1.40 -24.91
N GLY A 86 -2.33 0.16 -24.42
CA GLY A 86 -2.31 -1.06 -25.23
C GLY A 86 -0.95 -1.42 -25.86
N LYS A 87 0.11 -0.69 -25.56
CA LYS A 87 1.46 -0.92 -26.11
C LYS A 87 2.41 -1.45 -25.06
N PRO A 88 3.21 -2.48 -25.36
CA PRO A 88 4.27 -2.94 -24.46
C PRO A 88 5.30 -1.84 -24.18
N LEU A 89 5.71 -1.76 -22.93
CA LEU A 89 6.70 -0.80 -22.45
C LEU A 89 7.64 -1.51 -21.46
N SER A 90 8.95 -1.27 -21.58
CA SER A 90 9.94 -1.78 -20.63
C SER A 90 10.63 -0.60 -19.97
N LEU A 91 10.63 -0.58 -18.63
CA LEU A 91 11.28 0.45 -17.82
C LEU A 91 12.22 -0.20 -16.81
N ARG A 92 13.16 0.58 -16.30
CA ARG A 92 14.04 0.16 -15.19
C ARG A 92 13.88 1.11 -14.02
N ALA A 93 13.59 0.56 -12.85
CA ALA A 93 13.46 1.31 -11.61
C ALA A 93 14.51 0.83 -10.60
N GLU A 94 15.22 1.74 -9.97
CA GLU A 94 16.13 1.41 -8.88
C GLU A 94 15.34 1.28 -7.58
N ALA A 95 15.33 0.08 -7.01
CA ALA A 95 14.59 -0.22 -5.80
C ALA A 95 15.11 0.59 -4.60
N ALA A 96 14.24 1.22 -3.85
CA ALA A 96 14.56 1.94 -2.63
C ALA A 96 14.10 1.18 -1.39
N ALA A 97 14.64 1.53 -0.22
CA ALA A 97 14.04 1.14 1.05
C ALA A 97 12.67 1.79 1.20
N PHE A 98 11.74 1.08 1.83
CA PHE A 98 10.44 1.65 2.15
C PHE A 98 10.61 2.85 3.10
N PRO A 99 10.07 4.03 2.78
CA PRO A 99 10.26 5.26 3.55
C PRO A 99 9.40 5.25 4.82
N VAL A 100 9.87 4.56 5.86
CA VAL A 100 9.13 4.38 7.13
C VAL A 100 8.77 5.70 7.80
N GLU A 101 9.62 6.72 7.63
CA GLU A 101 9.41 8.07 8.13
C GLU A 101 8.23 8.79 7.46
N ARG A 102 7.84 8.37 6.26
CA ARG A 102 6.69 8.92 5.53
C ARG A 102 5.38 8.22 5.83
N VAL A 103 5.38 7.16 6.62
CA VAL A 103 4.15 6.40 6.93
C VAL A 103 3.02 7.28 7.48
N PRO A 104 3.24 8.23 8.40
CA PRO A 104 2.15 9.12 8.85
C PRO A 104 1.51 9.90 7.70
N GLU A 105 2.31 10.43 6.77
CA GLU A 105 1.82 11.13 5.58
C GLU A 105 1.07 10.18 4.63
N LEU A 106 1.68 9.05 4.31
CA LEU A 106 1.12 8.07 3.38
C LEU A 106 -0.18 7.46 3.91
N ALA A 107 -0.23 7.11 5.19
CA ALA A 107 -1.43 6.58 5.83
C ALA A 107 -2.54 7.63 5.92
N PHE A 108 -2.19 8.89 6.22
CA PHE A 108 -3.15 9.98 6.23
C PHE A 108 -3.74 10.24 4.84
N GLY A 109 -2.89 10.17 3.80
CA GLY A 109 -3.33 10.33 2.41
C GLY A 109 -4.24 9.19 1.94
N ARG A 110 -3.90 7.94 2.25
CA ARG A 110 -4.61 6.77 1.72
C ARG A 110 -5.73 6.27 2.64
N TRP A 111 -5.43 6.06 3.92
CA TRP A 111 -6.39 5.51 4.88
C TRP A 111 -7.18 6.60 5.60
N GLY A 112 -6.63 7.81 5.65
CA GLY A 112 -7.25 8.97 6.26
C GLY A 112 -7.02 9.09 7.76
N LEU A 113 -6.03 8.38 8.32
CA LEU A 113 -5.68 8.47 9.75
C LEU A 113 -4.17 8.50 9.97
N THR A 114 -3.79 9.06 11.11
CA THR A 114 -2.45 8.89 11.69
C THR A 114 -2.59 8.31 13.09
N LEU A 115 -1.62 7.52 13.50
CA LEU A 115 -1.53 6.96 14.84
C LEU A 115 -0.34 7.57 15.58
N ALA A 116 -0.48 7.70 16.91
CA ALA A 116 0.56 8.16 17.79
C ALA A 116 0.57 7.33 19.09
N PRO A 117 1.71 7.23 19.80
CA PRO A 117 1.79 6.55 21.08
C PRO A 117 0.79 7.13 22.09
N SER A 118 0.09 6.26 22.80
CA SER A 118 -0.81 6.64 23.90
C SER A 118 -0.17 6.34 25.26
N LYS A 119 -0.72 6.93 26.32
CA LYS A 119 -0.31 6.62 27.69
C LYS A 119 -0.68 5.21 28.15
N GLN A 120 -1.45 4.47 27.36
CA GLN A 120 -1.99 3.14 27.70
C GLN A 120 -1.19 2.00 27.07
N GLY A 121 0.02 2.28 26.52
CA GLY A 121 0.87 1.26 25.92
C GLY A 121 0.35 0.71 24.58
N ALA A 122 -0.45 1.49 23.87
CA ALA A 122 -0.97 1.19 22.54
C ALA A 122 -0.87 2.44 21.66
N LEU A 123 -1.17 2.33 20.38
CA LEU A 123 -1.30 3.49 19.51
C LEU A 123 -2.73 4.03 19.53
N ALA A 124 -2.85 5.34 19.55
CA ALA A 124 -4.15 6.03 19.43
C ALA A 124 -4.26 6.75 18.09
N VAL A 125 -5.47 6.85 17.58
CA VAL A 125 -5.78 7.73 16.46
C VAL A 125 -5.46 9.16 16.85
N ALA A 126 -4.50 9.78 16.16
CA ALA A 126 -4.09 11.15 16.39
C ALA A 126 -4.86 12.13 15.51
N LYS A 127 -5.06 11.78 14.24
CA LYS A 127 -5.79 12.60 13.27
C LYS A 127 -6.65 11.72 12.36
N VAL A 128 -7.79 12.25 11.97
CA VAL A 128 -8.68 11.66 10.96
C VAL A 128 -8.93 12.70 9.87
N ARG A 129 -8.72 12.32 8.62
CA ARG A 129 -8.90 13.22 7.46
C ARG A 129 -10.39 13.29 7.10
N PRO A 130 -10.97 14.48 6.93
CA PRO A 130 -12.34 14.64 6.45
C PRO A 130 -12.58 13.94 5.10
N GLY A 131 -13.72 13.27 4.96
CA GLY A 131 -14.12 12.53 3.76
C GLY A 131 -13.37 11.22 3.51
N SER A 132 -12.45 10.83 4.41
CA SER A 132 -11.60 9.65 4.24
C SER A 132 -12.29 8.34 4.61
N PRO A 133 -11.69 7.19 4.24
CA PRO A 133 -12.11 5.88 4.72
C PRO A 133 -12.21 5.80 6.23
N ALA A 134 -11.24 6.34 6.97
CA ALA A 134 -11.24 6.34 8.43
C ALA A 134 -12.43 7.12 9.02
N GLN A 135 -12.75 8.29 8.47
CA GLN A 135 -13.91 9.07 8.90
C GLN A 135 -15.22 8.36 8.59
N LYS A 136 -15.36 7.78 7.39
CA LYS A 136 -16.56 7.03 7.01
C LYS A 136 -16.80 5.81 7.88
N LEU A 137 -15.74 5.23 8.42
CA LEU A 137 -15.80 4.14 9.40
C LEU A 137 -16.19 4.62 10.81
N GLY A 138 -16.15 5.94 11.06
CA GLY A 138 -16.45 6.53 12.36
C GLY A 138 -15.27 6.51 13.33
N LEU A 139 -14.04 6.39 12.85
CA LEU A 139 -12.86 6.54 13.70
C LEU A 139 -12.69 7.99 14.14
N GLU A 140 -12.29 8.18 15.40
CA GLU A 140 -12.12 9.50 16.01
C GLU A 140 -10.76 9.61 16.70
N PRO A 141 -10.19 10.82 16.79
CA PRO A 141 -9.01 11.04 17.63
C PRO A 141 -9.24 10.54 19.06
N GLY A 142 -8.27 9.79 19.59
CA GLY A 142 -8.33 9.17 20.91
C GLY A 142 -8.74 7.70 20.91
N ASP A 143 -9.30 7.18 19.82
CA ASP A 143 -9.54 5.73 19.69
C ASP A 143 -8.21 4.99 19.77
N LEU A 144 -8.14 3.94 20.59
CA LEU A 144 -6.97 3.07 20.63
C LEU A 144 -7.05 2.04 19.51
N VAL A 145 -5.97 1.86 18.77
CA VAL A 145 -5.87 0.81 17.75
C VAL A 145 -4.89 -0.25 18.26
N LEU A 146 -5.40 -1.38 18.69
CA LEU A 146 -4.59 -2.46 19.28
C LEU A 146 -4.00 -3.39 18.22
N LYS A 147 -4.72 -3.58 17.11
CA LYS A 147 -4.27 -4.44 16.00
C LYS A 147 -4.67 -3.83 14.67
N LEU A 148 -3.82 -4.04 13.68
CA LEU A 148 -4.09 -3.76 12.28
C LEU A 148 -3.76 -5.01 11.47
N GLY A 149 -4.79 -5.63 10.91
CA GLY A 149 -4.63 -6.97 10.33
C GLY A 149 -4.15 -7.96 11.39
N GLY A 150 -3.05 -8.64 11.11
CA GLY A 150 -2.41 -9.59 12.06
C GLY A 150 -1.35 -8.97 12.98
N ILE A 151 -1.11 -7.65 12.89
CA ILE A 151 -0.02 -6.98 13.62
C ILE A 151 -0.59 -6.27 14.85
N VAL A 152 -0.01 -6.56 16.02
CA VAL A 152 -0.28 -5.84 17.27
C VAL A 152 0.45 -4.49 17.22
N LEU A 153 -0.21 -3.41 17.62
CA LEU A 153 0.32 -2.06 17.56
C LEU A 153 0.63 -1.53 18.96
N GLU A 154 1.88 -1.60 19.36
CA GLU A 154 2.37 -1.06 20.62
C GLU A 154 3.25 0.19 20.41
N ARG A 155 4.00 0.22 19.30
CA ARG A 155 4.96 1.27 18.98
C ARG A 155 4.74 1.81 17.58
N ALA A 156 5.31 2.97 17.30
CA ALA A 156 5.23 3.62 15.99
C ALA A 156 5.81 2.72 14.86
N GLU A 157 6.85 1.95 15.17
CA GLU A 157 7.47 1.00 14.23
C GLU A 157 6.50 -0.10 13.80
N ASP A 158 5.65 -0.58 14.72
CA ASP A 158 4.64 -1.60 14.42
C ASP A 158 3.62 -1.08 13.40
N PHE A 159 3.27 0.21 13.52
CA PHE A 159 2.39 0.86 12.54
C PHE A 159 3.08 1.03 11.17
N ALA A 160 4.36 1.39 11.17
CA ALA A 160 5.13 1.49 9.94
C ALA A 160 5.24 0.14 9.21
N ASP A 161 5.53 -0.94 9.95
CA ASP A 161 5.55 -2.30 9.41
C ASP A 161 4.17 -2.76 8.90
N ALA A 162 3.11 -2.46 9.65
CA ALA A 162 1.75 -2.77 9.25
C ALA A 162 1.37 -2.03 7.97
N TYR A 163 1.70 -0.73 7.88
CA TYR A 163 1.46 0.05 6.67
C TYR A 163 2.24 -0.52 5.48
N ALA A 164 3.53 -0.77 5.63
CA ALA A 164 4.36 -1.34 4.57
C ALA A 164 3.79 -2.68 4.05
N ARG A 165 3.28 -3.51 4.97
CA ARG A 165 2.72 -4.82 4.64
C ARG A 165 1.36 -4.75 3.96
N TYR A 166 0.49 -3.84 4.40
CA TYR A 166 -0.92 -3.80 3.97
C TYR A 166 -1.24 -2.62 3.04
N ARG A 167 -0.26 -1.81 2.65
CA ARG A 167 -0.44 -0.56 1.88
C ARG A 167 -1.22 -0.69 0.58
N MET A 168 -1.26 -1.89 -0.01
CA MET A 168 -1.98 -2.14 -1.26
C MET A 168 -3.32 -2.85 -1.06
N ARG A 169 -3.73 -3.13 0.18
CA ARG A 169 -5.02 -3.76 0.43
C ARG A 169 -6.17 -2.77 0.28
N ASN A 170 -7.32 -3.28 -0.19
CA ASN A 170 -8.56 -2.50 -0.30
C ASN A 170 -9.36 -2.48 1.00
N SER A 171 -9.00 -3.33 1.94
CA SER A 171 -9.63 -3.36 3.26
C SER A 171 -8.67 -3.87 4.32
N LEU A 172 -8.86 -3.36 5.53
CA LEU A 172 -8.07 -3.71 6.71
C LEU A 172 -9.01 -4.00 7.87
N LEU A 173 -8.72 -5.06 8.63
CA LEU A 173 -9.39 -5.31 9.89
C LEU A 173 -8.62 -4.63 11.02
N LEU A 174 -9.30 -3.79 11.79
CA LEU A 174 -8.74 -3.13 12.96
C LEU A 174 -9.44 -3.64 14.22
N LEU A 175 -8.66 -3.81 15.30
CA LEU A 175 -9.18 -3.92 16.66
C LEU A 175 -9.04 -2.58 17.34
N VAL A 176 -10.16 -1.93 17.58
CA VAL A 176 -10.25 -0.58 18.16
C VAL A 176 -10.85 -0.64 19.54
N VAL A 177 -10.36 0.21 20.44
CA VAL A 177 -10.95 0.41 21.78
C VAL A 177 -11.39 1.85 21.94
N ARG A 178 -12.67 2.04 22.27
CA ARG A 178 -13.27 3.32 22.62
C ARG A 178 -14.04 3.17 23.94
N GLU A 179 -13.78 4.04 24.90
CA GLU A 179 -14.45 4.00 26.22
C GLU A 179 -14.38 2.63 26.90
N GLY A 180 -13.25 1.93 26.78
CA GLY A 180 -13.05 0.60 27.35
C GLY A 180 -13.70 -0.56 26.61
N ARG A 181 -14.44 -0.29 25.54
CA ARG A 181 -15.08 -1.33 24.71
C ARG A 181 -14.24 -1.65 23.48
N ARG A 182 -14.19 -2.93 23.12
CA ARG A 182 -13.46 -3.43 21.96
C ARG A 182 -14.38 -3.62 20.76
N TYR A 183 -13.92 -3.17 19.59
CA TYR A 183 -14.63 -3.30 18.32
C TYR A 183 -13.69 -3.83 17.25
N TYR A 184 -14.13 -4.86 16.52
CA TYR A 184 -13.51 -5.22 15.26
C TYR A 184 -14.21 -4.45 14.15
N VAL A 185 -13.45 -3.62 13.44
CA VAL A 185 -13.97 -2.78 12.37
C VAL A 185 -13.18 -3.02 11.08
N LYS A 186 -13.89 -2.99 9.96
CA LYS A 186 -13.29 -3.19 8.64
C LYS A 186 -13.17 -1.84 7.93
N LEU A 187 -11.93 -1.34 7.85
CA LEU A 187 -11.61 -0.15 7.08
C LEU A 187 -11.63 -0.52 5.59
N LEU A 188 -12.48 0.13 4.80
CA LEU A 188 -12.53 0.03 3.34
C LEU A 188 -11.75 1.21 2.74
N ILE A 189 -10.81 0.92 1.85
CA ILE A 189 -9.85 1.89 1.30
C ILE A 189 -10.15 2.15 -0.18
#